data_29f6817390e668eba6d1df00e1fbf4ae
#
_entry.id   29f6817390e668eba6d1df00e1fbf4ae
#
_cell.length_a   1.000
_cell.length_b   1.000
_cell.length_c   1.000
_cell.angle_alpha   90.00
_cell.angle_beta   90.00
_cell.angle_gamma   90.00
#
_symmetry.space_group_name_H-M   'P 1'
#
loop_
_entity.id
_entity.type
_entity.pdbx_description
1 polymer ?
#
loop_
_entity_poly.entity_id
_entity_poly.type
_entity_poly.pdbx_seq_one_letter_code
_entity_poly.pdbx_strand_id
1 'polypeptide(L)'
;DKNKAEILNSRTETTKALGEAILKCKNPPELWINSGTATIYRHSEDRPMTEKEGEIGTGFSVNVAKEWEKSLFSFQLAKTRQVALRIAIVLGKNGGAMVPFIKLVKFGLGGKQGNGNQMFSWIHLEDVFGMVLFLQSNKELEGVFNCSAPNPVDNKTLMKTLRQVMKIKIGLPSPAWLLKIGAVIIKTEAELILKSRWVVPERILEAGYKFKFPNIDEAFNEILGKSKSN
;
A
#
# COMPACT_ATOMS: atom_id res chain seq x y z
N ASP A 1 -25.86 -4.24 3.93
CA ASP A 1 -25.14 -4.17 2.64
C ASP A 1 -24.38 -5.48 2.38
N LYS A 2 -24.94 -6.37 1.55
CA LYS A 2 -24.42 -7.71 1.28
C LYS A 2 -22.93 -7.68 0.84
N ASN A 3 -22.57 -6.77 -0.06
CA ASN A 3 -21.20 -6.66 -0.56
C ASN A 3 -20.17 -6.27 0.53
N LYS A 4 -20.57 -5.40 1.48
CA LYS A 4 -19.69 -5.02 2.60
C LYS A 4 -19.45 -6.18 3.55
N ALA A 5 -20.48 -6.95 3.86
CA ALA A 5 -20.34 -8.16 4.66
C ALA A 5 -19.44 -9.20 3.97
N GLU A 6 -19.61 -9.39 2.67
CA GLU A 6 -18.79 -10.31 1.88
C GLU A 6 -17.31 -9.88 1.85
N ILE A 7 -17.03 -8.58 1.69
CA ILE A 7 -15.66 -8.04 1.77
C ILE A 7 -15.04 -8.31 3.13
N LEU A 8 -15.75 -8.08 4.22
CA LEU A 8 -15.26 -8.34 5.57
C LEU A 8 -15.03 -9.84 5.80
N ASN A 9 -16.05 -10.65 5.52
CA ASN A 9 -16.02 -12.09 5.78
C ASN A 9 -14.92 -12.79 4.98
N SER A 10 -14.74 -12.42 3.70
CA SER A 10 -13.69 -13.02 2.87
C SER A 10 -12.28 -12.84 3.44
N ARG A 11 -12.02 -11.83 4.26
CA ARG A 11 -10.73 -11.61 4.92
C ARG A 11 -10.67 -12.34 6.27
N THR A 12 -11.68 -12.13 7.09
CA THR A 12 -11.67 -12.66 8.47
C THR A 12 -11.82 -14.18 8.51
N GLU A 13 -12.70 -14.77 7.68
CA GLU A 13 -12.94 -16.21 7.64
C GLU A 13 -11.74 -16.98 7.08
N THR A 14 -11.13 -16.48 6.00
CA THR A 14 -9.92 -17.11 5.44
C THR A 14 -8.75 -17.05 6.42
N THR A 15 -8.57 -15.92 7.12
CA THR A 15 -7.54 -15.77 8.15
C THR A 15 -7.78 -16.73 9.31
N LYS A 16 -9.04 -16.86 9.79
CA LYS A 16 -9.40 -17.82 10.84
C LYS A 16 -9.16 -19.25 10.43
N ALA A 17 -9.59 -19.63 9.22
CA ALA A 17 -9.38 -20.98 8.69
C ALA A 17 -7.88 -21.36 8.63
N LEU A 18 -7.01 -20.42 8.21
CA LEU A 18 -5.56 -20.61 8.22
C LEU A 18 -5.02 -20.76 9.64
N GLY A 19 -5.42 -19.91 10.57
CA GLY A 19 -4.99 -20.00 11.97
C GLY A 19 -5.39 -21.31 12.65
N GLU A 20 -6.62 -21.78 12.41
CA GLU A 20 -7.10 -23.08 12.89
C GLU A 20 -6.33 -24.24 12.26
N ALA A 21 -5.98 -24.15 10.98
CA ALA A 21 -5.15 -25.15 10.32
C ALA A 21 -3.74 -25.21 10.91
N ILE A 22 -3.11 -24.05 11.16
CA ILE A 22 -1.78 -23.95 11.78
C ILE A 22 -1.81 -24.58 13.19
N LEU A 23 -2.84 -24.30 14.01
CA LEU A 23 -2.99 -24.89 15.33
C LEU A 23 -3.05 -26.41 15.32
N LYS A 24 -3.62 -27.00 14.26
CA LYS A 24 -3.76 -28.46 14.10
C LYS A 24 -2.53 -29.12 13.45
N CYS A 25 -1.59 -28.33 12.93
CA CYS A 25 -0.38 -28.86 12.29
C CYS A 25 0.56 -29.52 13.28
N LYS A 26 1.05 -30.72 12.98
CA LYS A 26 2.14 -31.38 13.75
C LYS A 26 3.45 -30.58 13.62
N ASN A 27 3.72 -30.09 12.41
CA ASN A 27 4.86 -29.25 12.07
C ASN A 27 4.35 -27.92 11.51
N PRO A 28 3.98 -26.95 12.36
CA PRO A 28 3.48 -25.68 11.89
C PRO A 28 4.58 -24.84 11.21
N PRO A 29 4.22 -23.91 10.29
CA PRO A 29 5.17 -23.00 9.69
C PRO A 29 5.82 -22.11 10.75
N GLU A 30 7.09 -21.75 10.56
CA GLU A 30 7.78 -20.81 11.47
C GLU A 30 7.28 -19.37 11.36
N LEU A 31 6.66 -19.03 10.23
CA LEU A 31 6.18 -17.66 9.93
C LEU A 31 4.84 -17.71 9.19
N TRP A 32 3.92 -16.91 9.66
CA TRP A 32 2.67 -16.57 8.98
C TRP A 32 2.62 -15.08 8.70
N ILE A 33 2.75 -14.69 7.44
CA ILE A 33 2.58 -13.30 7.00
C ILE A 33 1.17 -13.13 6.45
N ASN A 34 0.42 -12.20 7.03
CA ASN A 34 -0.90 -11.84 6.54
C ASN A 34 -0.86 -10.49 5.84
N SER A 35 -1.46 -10.45 4.65
CA SER A 35 -1.65 -9.19 3.93
C SER A 35 -2.67 -8.33 4.67
N GLY A 36 -2.32 -7.10 4.94
CA GLY A 36 -3.18 -6.05 5.48
C GLY A 36 -3.14 -4.82 4.58
N THR A 37 -3.57 -3.67 5.08
CA THR A 37 -3.62 -2.44 4.30
C THR A 37 -3.24 -1.21 5.09
N ALA A 38 -2.43 -0.33 4.50
CA ALA A 38 -2.13 1.00 5.05
C ALA A 38 -3.36 1.93 5.11
N THR A 39 -4.48 1.54 4.51
CA THR A 39 -5.77 2.26 4.61
C THR A 39 -6.31 2.29 6.04
N ILE A 40 -5.79 1.45 6.94
CA ILE A 40 -6.15 1.44 8.36
C ILE A 40 -5.89 2.79 9.04
N TYR A 41 -4.90 3.55 8.57
CA TYR A 41 -4.58 4.85 9.13
C TYR A 41 -5.57 5.94 8.70
N ARG A 42 -5.69 6.98 9.54
CA ARG A 42 -6.51 8.14 9.20
C ARG A 42 -6.00 8.89 7.97
N HIS A 43 -6.80 9.76 7.42
CA HIS A 43 -6.34 10.78 6.48
C HIS A 43 -5.29 11.69 7.17
N SER A 44 -4.14 11.89 6.55
CA SER A 44 -3.06 12.70 7.13
C SER A 44 -2.37 13.56 6.09
N GLU A 45 -2.33 14.87 6.37
CA GLU A 45 -1.49 15.86 5.67
C GLU A 45 -0.57 16.60 6.66
N ASP A 46 -0.67 16.29 7.94
CA ASP A 46 0.01 16.95 9.07
C ASP A 46 1.28 16.22 9.50
N ARG A 47 1.25 14.88 9.55
CA ARG A 47 2.40 14.07 9.96
C ARG A 47 2.35 12.66 9.38
N PRO A 48 3.51 11.97 9.26
CA PRO A 48 3.54 10.58 8.83
C PRO A 48 2.92 9.65 9.88
N MET A 49 2.34 8.54 9.40
CA MET A 49 1.83 7.44 10.20
C MET A 49 2.86 6.32 10.21
N THR A 50 3.38 6.01 11.39
CA THR A 50 4.29 4.88 11.64
C THR A 50 3.54 3.73 12.29
N GLU A 51 4.19 2.60 12.50
CA GLU A 51 3.60 1.48 13.24
C GLU A 51 3.39 1.82 14.72
N LYS A 52 4.25 2.67 15.30
CA LYS A 52 4.26 3.04 16.69
C LYS A 52 3.31 4.20 17.01
N GLU A 53 3.33 5.25 16.19
CA GLU A 53 2.63 6.51 16.47
C GLU A 53 1.49 6.81 15.47
N GLY A 54 1.23 5.89 14.53
CA GLY A 54 0.22 6.08 13.52
C GLY A 54 -1.20 5.96 14.09
N GLU A 55 -2.02 6.97 13.83
CA GLU A 55 -3.42 7.00 14.28
C GLU A 55 -4.32 6.19 13.37
N ILE A 56 -5.08 5.29 13.99
CA ILE A 56 -6.08 4.48 13.27
C ILE A 56 -7.26 5.37 12.87
N GLY A 57 -7.68 5.24 11.63
CA GLY A 57 -8.80 6.01 11.08
C GLY A 57 -10.17 5.45 11.43
N THR A 58 -11.18 5.90 10.70
CA THR A 58 -12.58 5.49 10.82
C THR A 58 -13.18 5.13 9.45
N GLY A 59 -14.32 4.49 9.45
CA GLY A 59 -15.06 4.12 8.25
C GLY A 59 -14.94 2.64 7.89
N PHE A 60 -15.63 2.24 6.81
CA PHE A 60 -15.79 0.84 6.45
C PHE A 60 -14.46 0.13 6.16
N SER A 61 -13.62 0.72 5.29
CA SER A 61 -12.34 0.13 4.90
C SER A 61 -11.39 -0.02 6.10
N VAL A 62 -11.42 0.94 7.03
CA VAL A 62 -10.64 0.88 8.27
C VAL A 62 -11.17 -0.23 9.17
N ASN A 63 -12.50 -0.37 9.30
CA ASN A 63 -13.09 -1.45 10.09
C ASN A 63 -12.71 -2.83 9.54
N VAL A 64 -12.74 -3.01 8.22
CA VAL A 64 -12.27 -4.25 7.58
C VAL A 64 -10.82 -4.53 7.92
N ALA A 65 -9.93 -3.53 7.83
CA ALA A 65 -8.52 -3.68 8.16
C ALA A 65 -8.30 -4.07 9.63
N LYS A 66 -9.01 -3.43 10.55
CA LYS A 66 -8.97 -3.75 12.00
C LYS A 66 -9.41 -5.18 12.30
N GLU A 67 -10.55 -5.59 11.77
CA GLU A 67 -11.07 -6.95 12.01
C GLU A 67 -10.17 -8.02 11.35
N TRP A 68 -9.54 -7.68 10.23
CA TRP A 68 -8.56 -8.56 9.59
C TRP A 68 -7.31 -8.77 10.44
N GLU A 69 -6.68 -7.69 10.94
CA GLU A 69 -5.54 -7.79 11.86
C GLU A 69 -5.92 -8.48 13.17
N LYS A 70 -7.09 -8.16 13.73
CA LYS A 70 -7.62 -8.81 14.93
C LYS A 70 -7.78 -10.32 14.72
N SER A 71 -8.27 -10.75 13.56
CA SER A 71 -8.41 -12.17 13.24
C SER A 71 -7.06 -12.89 13.18
N LEU A 72 -6.01 -12.23 12.64
CA LEU A 72 -4.65 -12.77 12.65
C LEU A 72 -4.14 -12.95 14.08
N PHE A 73 -4.16 -11.89 14.88
CA PHE A 73 -3.58 -11.88 16.23
C PHE A 73 -4.47 -12.52 17.32
N SER A 74 -5.63 -13.07 16.95
CA SER A 74 -6.47 -13.82 17.90
C SER A 74 -5.91 -15.21 18.22
N PHE A 75 -4.97 -15.70 17.45
CA PHE A 75 -4.35 -17.01 17.64
C PHE A 75 -3.06 -16.90 18.47
N GLN A 76 -2.94 -17.75 19.50
CA GLN A 76 -1.69 -17.93 20.24
C GLN A 76 -0.91 -19.10 19.64
N LEU A 77 0.06 -18.80 18.81
CA LEU A 77 0.82 -19.79 18.04
C LEU A 77 2.26 -19.87 18.57
N ALA A 78 2.54 -20.81 19.47
CA ALA A 78 3.83 -20.92 20.15
C ALA A 78 5.04 -21.16 19.23
N LYS A 79 4.83 -21.68 18.02
CA LYS A 79 5.89 -22.03 17.07
C LYS A 79 5.79 -21.25 15.74
N THR A 80 4.85 -20.34 15.61
CA THR A 80 4.60 -19.59 14.39
C THR A 80 4.55 -18.10 14.70
N ARG A 81 5.53 -17.35 14.21
CA ARG A 81 5.51 -15.89 14.27
C ARG A 81 4.41 -15.34 13.37
N GLN A 82 3.72 -14.32 13.83
CA GLN A 82 2.63 -13.69 13.11
C GLN A 82 3.04 -12.29 12.67
N VAL A 83 2.92 -12.01 11.38
CA VAL A 83 3.23 -10.71 10.80
C VAL A 83 2.04 -10.20 10.01
N ALA A 84 1.61 -8.97 10.29
CA ALA A 84 0.66 -8.22 9.47
C ALA A 84 1.39 -7.17 8.65
N LEU A 85 1.29 -7.25 7.32
CA LEU A 85 1.83 -6.23 6.41
C LEU A 85 0.76 -5.21 6.08
N ARG A 86 0.85 -3.98 6.60
CA ARG A 86 0.01 -2.85 6.19
C ARG A 86 0.50 -2.31 4.86
N ILE A 87 0.04 -2.93 3.78
CA ILE A 87 0.52 -2.67 2.42
C ILE A 87 -0.04 -1.35 1.90
N ALA A 88 0.85 -0.46 1.46
CA ALA A 88 0.54 0.76 0.74
C ALA A 88 0.19 0.46 -0.73
N ILE A 89 0.10 1.48 -1.58
CA ILE A 89 -0.21 1.27 -3.00
C ILE A 89 0.98 0.62 -3.69
N VAL A 90 0.80 -0.63 -4.12
CA VAL A 90 1.85 -1.38 -4.83
C VAL A 90 1.95 -0.89 -6.26
N LEU A 91 3.16 -0.51 -6.67
CA LEU A 91 3.50 -0.11 -8.01
C LEU A 91 4.25 -1.24 -8.72
N GLY A 92 3.80 -1.58 -9.92
CA GLY A 92 4.38 -2.65 -10.72
C GLY A 92 4.09 -2.49 -12.21
N LYS A 93 4.85 -3.22 -13.03
CA LYS A 93 4.90 -3.06 -14.49
C LYS A 93 3.60 -3.45 -15.21
N ASN A 94 2.92 -4.48 -14.75
CA ASN A 94 1.86 -5.15 -15.52
C ASN A 94 0.48 -5.03 -14.86
N GLY A 95 0.11 -3.87 -14.32
CA GLY A 95 -1.24 -3.71 -13.77
C GLY A 95 -1.34 -2.76 -12.58
N GLY A 96 -2.37 -2.98 -11.76
CA GLY A 96 -2.61 -2.23 -10.52
C GLY A 96 -2.81 -0.73 -10.72
N ALA A 97 -2.37 0.03 -9.73
CA ALA A 97 -2.54 1.49 -9.68
C ALA A 97 -1.83 2.26 -10.79
N MET A 98 -0.79 1.68 -11.43
CA MET A 98 -0.05 2.36 -12.49
C MET A 98 -0.88 2.58 -13.76
N VAL A 99 -1.77 1.66 -14.10
CA VAL A 99 -2.55 1.72 -15.35
C VAL A 99 -3.39 2.99 -15.46
N PRO A 100 -4.23 3.36 -14.49
CA PRO A 100 -4.99 4.60 -14.54
C PRO A 100 -4.11 5.85 -14.54
N PHE A 101 -3.01 5.89 -13.79
CA PHE A 101 -2.09 7.04 -13.80
C PHE A 101 -1.43 7.23 -15.15
N ILE A 102 -0.94 6.16 -15.78
CA ILE A 102 -0.35 6.20 -17.13
C ILE A 102 -1.38 6.69 -18.16
N LYS A 103 -2.63 6.20 -18.07
CA LYS A 103 -3.70 6.65 -18.97
C LYS A 103 -3.96 8.15 -18.82
N LEU A 104 -4.12 8.64 -17.58
CA LEU A 104 -4.32 10.08 -17.33
C LEU A 104 -3.20 10.91 -17.94
N VAL A 105 -1.95 10.52 -17.74
CA VAL A 105 -0.80 11.22 -18.32
C VAL A 105 -0.82 11.20 -19.85
N LYS A 106 -1.11 10.04 -20.46
CA LYS A 106 -1.21 9.92 -21.95
C LYS A 106 -2.30 10.80 -22.54
N PHE A 107 -3.41 11.01 -21.83
CA PHE A 107 -4.50 11.88 -22.27
C PHE A 107 -4.30 13.37 -21.91
N GLY A 108 -3.10 13.75 -21.46
CA GLY A 108 -2.80 15.13 -21.09
C GLY A 108 -3.39 15.58 -19.73
N LEU A 109 -4.06 14.69 -19.00
CA LEU A 109 -4.65 14.93 -17.69
C LEU A 109 -3.69 14.57 -16.54
N GLY A 110 -2.41 14.54 -16.80
CA GLY A 110 -1.36 14.20 -15.86
C GLY A 110 -0.95 15.33 -14.91
N GLY A 111 -1.73 16.39 -14.75
CA GLY A 111 -1.50 17.43 -13.75
C GLY A 111 -1.89 16.98 -12.34
N LYS A 112 -1.82 17.91 -11.38
CA LYS A 112 -2.26 17.63 -10.01
C LYS A 112 -3.71 17.19 -9.97
N GLN A 113 -4.01 16.24 -9.10
CA GLN A 113 -5.35 15.73 -8.87
C GLN A 113 -5.91 16.35 -7.57
N GLY A 114 -7.12 16.89 -7.62
CA GLY A 114 -7.68 17.62 -6.48
C GLY A 114 -6.82 18.85 -6.11
N ASN A 115 -6.50 19.00 -4.82
CA ASN A 115 -5.62 20.05 -4.34
C ASN A 115 -4.12 19.76 -4.62
N GLY A 116 -3.78 18.48 -4.80
CA GLY A 116 -2.42 18.02 -5.10
C GLY A 116 -1.51 17.85 -3.89
N ASN A 117 -1.98 18.18 -2.68
CA ASN A 117 -1.19 18.09 -1.44
C ASN A 117 -1.37 16.74 -0.73
N GLN A 118 -2.39 15.96 -1.11
CA GLN A 118 -2.61 14.65 -0.52
C GLN A 118 -1.37 13.76 -0.72
N MET A 119 -0.91 13.18 0.37
CA MET A 119 0.25 12.29 0.39
C MET A 119 -0.11 10.93 -0.23
N PHE A 120 0.82 10.41 -0.98
CA PHE A 120 0.72 9.13 -1.67
C PHE A 120 1.81 8.20 -1.15
N SER A 121 1.41 7.28 -0.28
CA SER A 121 2.29 6.20 0.15
C SER A 121 2.20 5.04 -0.83
N TRP A 122 3.34 4.59 -1.25
CA TRP A 122 3.51 3.59 -2.29
C TRP A 122 4.63 2.63 -1.92
N ILE A 123 4.73 1.52 -2.64
CA ILE A 123 5.87 0.60 -2.59
C ILE A 123 6.05 -0.06 -3.95
N HIS A 124 7.28 -0.31 -4.34
CA HIS A 124 7.57 -1.11 -5.54
C HIS A 124 7.31 -2.59 -5.27
N LEU A 125 6.78 -3.32 -6.26
CA LEU A 125 6.46 -4.75 -6.11
C LEU A 125 7.67 -5.59 -5.68
N GLU A 126 8.86 -5.28 -6.18
CA GLU A 126 10.08 -5.99 -5.77
C GLU A 126 10.45 -5.74 -4.31
N ASP A 127 10.17 -4.55 -3.77
CA ASP A 127 10.38 -4.26 -2.35
C ASP A 127 9.34 -4.95 -1.45
N VAL A 128 8.10 -5.17 -1.93
CA VAL A 128 7.15 -6.03 -1.21
C VAL A 128 7.73 -7.44 -1.06
N PHE A 129 8.24 -8.00 -2.15
CA PHE A 129 8.86 -9.32 -2.14
C PHE A 129 10.13 -9.34 -1.27
N GLY A 130 10.98 -8.31 -1.40
CA GLY A 130 12.19 -8.17 -0.58
C GLY A 130 11.89 -8.10 0.91
N MET A 131 10.85 -7.36 1.32
CA MET A 131 10.40 -7.30 2.72
C MET A 131 9.92 -8.65 3.23
N VAL A 132 9.18 -9.42 2.42
CA VAL A 132 8.74 -10.77 2.79
C VAL A 132 9.94 -11.68 3.06
N LEU A 133 10.94 -11.68 2.17
CA LEU A 133 12.17 -12.47 2.34
C LEU A 133 12.99 -12.00 3.55
N PHE A 134 13.07 -10.69 3.77
CA PHE A 134 13.76 -10.12 4.92
C PHE A 134 13.11 -10.55 6.23
N LEU A 135 11.79 -10.46 6.34
CA LEU A 135 11.02 -10.93 7.51
C LEU A 135 11.14 -12.44 7.72
N GLN A 136 11.24 -13.22 6.64
CA GLN A 136 11.46 -14.65 6.72
C GLN A 136 12.84 -14.98 7.32
N SER A 137 13.87 -14.22 6.93
CA SER A 137 15.27 -14.44 7.37
C SER A 137 15.55 -13.92 8.77
N ASN A 138 14.82 -12.92 9.28
CA ASN A 138 15.02 -12.31 10.59
C ASN A 138 13.97 -12.81 11.58
N LYS A 139 14.36 -13.85 12.34
CA LYS A 139 13.42 -14.63 13.18
C LYS A 139 12.85 -13.88 14.39
N GLU A 140 13.45 -12.76 14.78
CA GLU A 140 13.01 -11.90 15.88
C GLU A 140 11.91 -10.90 15.48
N LEU A 141 11.65 -10.74 14.18
CA LEU A 141 10.68 -9.77 13.68
C LEU A 141 9.27 -10.35 13.61
N GLU A 142 8.36 -9.81 14.39
CA GLU A 142 6.95 -10.19 14.42
C GLU A 142 6.02 -8.98 14.64
N GLY A 143 4.72 -9.18 14.53
CA GLY A 143 3.71 -8.13 14.71
C GLY A 143 3.45 -7.33 13.44
N VAL A 144 3.20 -6.02 13.56
CA VAL A 144 2.77 -5.17 12.45
C VAL A 144 3.95 -4.49 11.78
N PHE A 145 3.97 -4.46 10.44
CA PHE A 145 4.92 -3.70 9.64
C PHE A 145 4.21 -2.92 8.53
N ASN A 146 4.56 -1.65 8.37
CA ASN A 146 4.15 -0.86 7.23
C ASN A 146 4.93 -1.29 5.99
N CYS A 147 4.23 -1.81 5.01
CA CYS A 147 4.80 -2.20 3.73
C CYS A 147 4.64 -1.03 2.75
N SER A 148 5.47 0.00 2.92
CA SER A 148 5.52 1.23 2.13
C SER A 148 6.96 1.62 1.84
N ALA A 149 7.21 2.37 0.76
CA ALA A 149 8.51 2.97 0.51
C ALA A 149 8.81 4.06 1.55
N PRO A 150 10.10 4.31 1.87
CA PRO A 150 10.48 5.26 2.92
C PRO A 150 10.17 6.72 2.57
N ASN A 151 10.06 7.05 1.27
CA ASN A 151 9.88 8.41 0.79
C ASN A 151 8.52 8.57 0.07
N PRO A 152 7.40 8.68 0.82
CA PRO A 152 6.11 9.03 0.23
C PRO A 152 6.17 10.44 -0.37
N VAL A 153 5.35 10.67 -1.41
CA VAL A 153 5.32 11.97 -2.12
C VAL A 153 3.90 12.53 -2.14
N ASP A 154 3.77 13.85 -2.29
CA ASP A 154 2.47 14.44 -2.55
C ASP A 154 2.01 14.15 -4.00
N ASN A 155 0.70 14.27 -4.24
CA ASN A 155 0.13 13.94 -5.54
C ASN A 155 0.69 14.81 -6.69
N LYS A 156 0.95 16.10 -6.44
CA LYS A 156 1.54 16.96 -7.49
C LYS A 156 2.94 16.48 -7.89
N THR A 157 3.75 16.05 -6.94
CA THR A 157 5.08 15.47 -7.16
C THR A 157 4.97 14.14 -7.89
N LEU A 158 4.07 13.24 -7.44
CA LEU A 158 3.79 11.97 -8.12
C LEU A 158 3.50 12.17 -9.60
N MET A 159 2.52 13.02 -9.92
CA MET A 159 2.07 13.25 -11.30
C MET A 159 3.12 13.98 -12.13
N LYS A 160 3.88 14.92 -11.54
CA LYS A 160 5.00 15.59 -12.20
C LYS A 160 6.10 14.59 -12.55
N THR A 161 6.52 13.76 -11.61
CA THR A 161 7.57 12.75 -11.82
C THR A 161 7.15 11.73 -12.89
N LEU A 162 5.91 11.25 -12.84
CA LEU A 162 5.40 10.33 -13.85
C LEU A 162 5.41 10.94 -15.25
N ARG A 163 4.97 12.19 -15.40
CA ARG A 163 5.06 12.90 -16.69
C ARG A 163 6.50 13.05 -17.18
N GLN A 164 7.43 13.41 -16.30
CA GLN A 164 8.85 13.54 -16.63
C GLN A 164 9.43 12.23 -17.17
N VAL A 165 9.18 11.13 -16.45
CA VAL A 165 9.61 9.80 -16.87
C VAL A 165 8.95 9.41 -18.19
N MET A 166 7.67 9.71 -18.41
CA MET A 166 6.98 9.47 -19.68
C MET A 166 7.35 10.44 -20.81
N LYS A 167 8.16 11.48 -20.53
CA LYS A 167 8.53 12.56 -21.47
C LYS A 167 7.31 13.32 -22.02
N ILE A 168 6.25 13.47 -21.22
CA ILE A 168 5.03 14.22 -21.57
C ILE A 168 5.07 15.58 -20.90
N LYS A 169 5.10 16.65 -21.69
CA LYS A 169 5.23 18.03 -21.20
C LYS A 169 3.92 18.57 -20.62
N ILE A 170 2.79 18.23 -21.24
CA ILE A 170 1.47 18.76 -20.89
C ILE A 170 0.87 17.92 -19.76
N GLY A 171 0.30 18.60 -18.76
CA GLY A 171 -0.41 17.96 -17.65
C GLY A 171 -1.46 18.91 -17.11
N LEU A 172 -2.67 18.83 -17.65
CA LEU A 172 -3.81 19.59 -17.15
C LEU A 172 -4.22 19.06 -15.78
N PRO A 173 -4.52 19.93 -14.83
CA PRO A 173 -4.99 19.50 -13.51
C PRO A 173 -6.38 18.86 -13.62
N SER A 174 -6.61 17.83 -12.81
CA SER A 174 -7.92 17.18 -12.72
C SER A 174 -8.59 17.56 -11.41
N PRO A 175 -9.59 18.47 -11.44
CA PRO A 175 -10.29 18.86 -10.22
C PRO A 175 -11.08 17.69 -9.62
N ALA A 176 -11.29 17.71 -8.30
CA ALA A 176 -11.88 16.58 -7.56
C ALA A 176 -13.24 16.12 -8.11
N TRP A 177 -14.06 17.04 -8.63
CA TRP A 177 -15.37 16.70 -9.21
C TRP A 177 -15.24 15.86 -10.49
N LEU A 178 -14.24 16.16 -11.33
CA LEU A 178 -13.95 15.41 -12.57
C LEU A 178 -13.44 14.00 -12.23
N LEU A 179 -12.59 13.89 -11.20
CA LEU A 179 -12.10 12.60 -10.71
C LEU A 179 -13.21 11.72 -10.15
N LYS A 180 -14.20 12.31 -9.46
CA LYS A 180 -15.38 11.58 -8.98
C LYS A 180 -16.21 11.00 -10.12
N ILE A 181 -16.42 11.77 -11.19
CA ILE A 181 -17.11 11.29 -12.40
C ILE A 181 -16.29 10.18 -13.07
N GLY A 182 -14.99 10.39 -13.26
CA GLY A 182 -14.09 9.40 -13.84
C GLY A 182 -14.02 8.10 -13.05
N ALA A 183 -14.02 8.19 -11.72
CA ALA A 183 -14.01 7.01 -10.84
C ALA A 183 -15.24 6.12 -10.99
N VAL A 184 -16.43 6.71 -11.19
CA VAL A 184 -17.67 5.97 -11.47
C VAL A 184 -17.55 5.22 -12.80
N ILE A 185 -17.00 5.86 -13.84
CA ILE A 185 -16.82 5.26 -15.17
C ILE A 185 -15.79 4.11 -15.13
N ILE A 186 -14.72 4.26 -14.35
CA ILE A 186 -13.61 3.27 -14.26
C ILE A 186 -13.92 2.21 -13.18
N LYS A 187 -15.03 2.29 -12.47
CA LYS A 187 -15.42 1.44 -11.33
C LYS A 187 -14.33 1.41 -10.22
N THR A 188 -13.71 2.55 -9.99
CA THR A 188 -12.69 2.75 -8.95
C THR A 188 -13.21 3.74 -7.93
N GLU A 189 -12.88 3.54 -6.65
CA GLU A 189 -13.28 4.50 -5.61
C GLU A 189 -12.43 5.78 -5.71
N ALA A 190 -13.07 6.92 -5.92
CA ALA A 190 -12.41 8.24 -5.92
C ALA A 190 -11.66 8.51 -4.61
N GLU A 191 -12.10 7.88 -3.51
CA GLU A 191 -11.45 7.95 -2.20
C GLU A 191 -9.99 7.46 -2.26
N LEU A 192 -9.68 6.46 -3.08
CA LEU A 192 -8.31 5.95 -3.23
C LEU A 192 -7.33 6.99 -3.77
N ILE A 193 -7.83 7.93 -4.57
CA ILE A 193 -7.03 9.00 -5.20
C ILE A 193 -6.97 10.24 -4.31
N LEU A 194 -8.07 10.58 -3.64
CA LEU A 194 -8.22 11.83 -2.90
C LEU A 194 -7.86 11.73 -1.41
N LYS A 195 -7.83 10.52 -0.84
CA LYS A 195 -7.42 10.33 0.56
C LYS A 195 -5.92 10.45 0.70
N SER A 196 -5.48 11.36 1.56
CA SER A 196 -4.07 11.48 1.90
C SER A 196 -3.63 10.32 2.78
N ARG A 197 -2.65 9.57 2.31
CA ARG A 197 -2.00 8.47 3.04
C ARG A 197 -0.52 8.79 3.17
N TRP A 198 -0.14 9.21 4.35
CA TRP A 198 1.25 9.49 4.69
C TRP A 198 1.76 8.41 5.64
N VAL A 199 2.19 7.29 5.09
CA VAL A 199 2.62 6.11 5.85
C VAL A 199 4.10 5.87 5.58
N VAL A 200 4.88 5.66 6.62
CA VAL A 200 6.32 5.36 6.54
C VAL A 200 6.63 4.05 7.27
N PRO A 201 7.62 3.27 6.80
CA PRO A 201 7.93 1.94 7.30
C PRO A 201 9.01 1.99 8.38
N GLU A 202 8.71 2.59 9.55
CA GLU A 202 9.68 2.84 10.61
C GLU A 202 10.34 1.55 11.11
N ARG A 203 9.56 0.54 11.48
CA ARG A 203 10.07 -0.70 12.08
C ARG A 203 10.99 -1.50 11.16
N ILE A 204 10.67 -1.58 9.87
CA ILE A 204 11.50 -2.35 8.94
C ILE A 204 12.81 -1.62 8.59
N LEU A 205 12.79 -0.27 8.61
CA LEU A 205 14.00 0.55 8.48
C LEU A 205 14.90 0.40 9.70
N GLU A 206 14.34 0.45 10.91
CA GLU A 206 15.08 0.22 12.17
C GLU A 206 15.69 -1.18 12.22
N ALA A 207 15.00 -2.19 11.64
CA ALA A 207 15.51 -3.54 11.49
C ALA A 207 16.63 -3.68 10.43
N GLY A 208 16.93 -2.61 9.68
CA GLY A 208 18.04 -2.58 8.72
C GLY A 208 17.68 -3.00 7.30
N TYR A 209 16.38 -3.11 6.94
CA TYR A 209 15.99 -3.39 5.57
C TYR A 209 16.39 -2.26 4.62
N LYS A 210 16.97 -2.61 3.49
CA LYS A 210 17.37 -1.66 2.44
C LYS A 210 16.46 -1.80 1.25
N PHE A 211 15.68 -0.74 0.98
CA PHE A 211 14.79 -0.69 -0.18
C PHE A 211 15.59 -0.64 -1.48
N LYS A 212 15.16 -1.40 -2.46
CA LYS A 212 15.70 -1.35 -3.83
C LYS A 212 15.26 -0.09 -4.56
N PHE A 213 14.01 0.33 -4.30
CA PHE A 213 13.41 1.53 -4.89
C PHE A 213 12.90 2.47 -3.78
N PRO A 214 13.79 3.22 -3.11
CA PRO A 214 13.38 4.13 -2.05
C PRO A 214 12.67 5.39 -2.58
N ASN A 215 12.90 5.78 -3.84
CA ASN A 215 12.41 6.99 -4.45
C ASN A 215 11.49 6.71 -5.64
N ILE A 216 10.45 7.54 -5.80
CA ILE A 216 9.39 7.33 -6.79
C ILE A 216 9.87 7.43 -8.24
N ASP A 217 10.88 8.25 -8.52
CA ASP A 217 11.48 8.38 -9.85
C ASP A 217 12.22 7.11 -10.27
N GLU A 218 12.95 6.48 -9.36
CA GLU A 218 13.63 5.20 -9.58
C GLU A 218 12.61 4.10 -9.90
N ALA A 219 11.54 4.01 -9.08
CA ALA A 219 10.46 3.07 -9.30
C ALA A 219 9.77 3.27 -10.66
N PHE A 220 9.45 4.51 -11.03
CA PHE A 220 8.83 4.80 -12.32
C PHE A 220 9.75 4.50 -13.51
N ASN A 221 11.04 4.77 -13.38
CA ASN A 221 12.01 4.45 -14.45
C ASN A 221 12.09 2.94 -14.69
N GLU A 222 12.12 2.13 -13.65
CA GLU A 222 12.07 0.68 -13.75
C GLU A 222 10.75 0.19 -14.39
N ILE A 223 9.62 0.59 -13.81
CA ILE A 223 8.28 0.15 -14.23
C ILE A 223 8.01 0.47 -15.70
N LEU A 224 8.47 1.63 -16.18
CA LEU A 224 8.26 2.07 -17.55
C LEU A 224 9.37 1.61 -18.52
N GLY A 225 10.31 0.79 -18.05
CA GLY A 225 11.39 0.22 -18.87
C GLY A 225 12.43 1.24 -19.34
N LYS A 226 12.56 2.35 -18.61
CA LYS A 226 13.59 3.36 -18.88
C LYS A 226 14.74 3.14 -17.89
N SER A 227 15.55 2.11 -18.15
CA SER A 227 16.84 1.97 -17.47
C SER A 227 17.66 3.24 -17.62
N LYS A 228 18.33 3.70 -16.55
CA LYS A 228 19.36 4.72 -16.69
C LYS A 228 20.37 4.15 -17.71
N SER A 229 20.47 4.79 -18.89
CA SER A 229 21.62 4.60 -19.74
C SER A 229 22.83 5.04 -18.90
N ASN A 230 23.68 4.09 -18.55
CA ASN A 230 25.00 4.40 -18.00
C ASN A 230 25.81 5.24 -18.98
#